data_02bb74341e73f5cebd17055477cac97b
#
_entry.id   02bb74341e73f5cebd17055477cac97b
#
_cell.length_a   1.000
_cell.length_b   1.000
_cell.length_c   1.000
_cell.angle_alpha   90.00
_cell.angle_beta   90.00
_cell.angle_gamma   90.00
#
_symmetry.space_group_name_H-M   'P 1'
#
loop_
_entity.id
_entity.type
_entity.pdbx_description
1 polymer ?
#
loop_
_entity_poly.entity_id
_entity_poly.type
_entity_poly.pdbx_seq_one_letter_code
_entity_poly.pdbx_strand_id
1 'polypeptide(L)'
;MNRNIKKIVNQISNILVAGIDARQVYLFGSHAHNTANSDSDIDIFIVADLYNKKKIEITQQARRLLLKKIFMPVDILVCDINDFNNRKDNLSTFEYSIATEGLKIYG
;
A
#
# COMPACT_ATOMS: atom_id res chain seq x y z
N MET A 1 -1.37 -14.66 -7.76
CA MET A 1 -0.26 -13.68 -7.91
C MET A 1 1.00 -14.43 -8.32
N ASN A 2 1.69 -13.90 -9.32
CA ASN A 2 2.90 -14.56 -9.81
C ASN A 2 4.03 -14.44 -8.77
N ARG A 3 4.95 -15.40 -8.80
CA ARG A 3 6.03 -15.52 -7.79
C ARG A 3 6.92 -14.27 -7.73
N ASN A 4 7.24 -13.69 -8.89
CA ASN A 4 8.09 -12.50 -8.94
C ASN A 4 7.39 -11.29 -8.34
N ILE A 5 6.11 -11.12 -8.62
CA ILE A 5 5.30 -10.03 -8.04
C ILE A 5 5.17 -10.21 -6.53
N LYS A 6 4.96 -11.42 -6.06
CA LYS A 6 4.88 -11.71 -4.63
C LYS A 6 6.17 -11.31 -3.90
N LYS A 7 7.32 -11.64 -4.49
CA LYS A 7 8.63 -11.24 -3.98
C LYS A 7 8.78 -9.72 -3.89
N ILE A 8 8.41 -9.03 -4.96
CA ILE A 8 8.49 -7.57 -5.04
C ILE A 8 7.56 -6.91 -4.02
N VAL A 9 6.34 -7.40 -3.89
CA VAL A 9 5.36 -6.88 -2.93
C VAL A 9 5.85 -7.07 -1.49
N ASN A 10 6.43 -8.23 -1.17
CA ASN A 10 7.01 -8.46 0.14
C ASN A 10 8.19 -7.53 0.42
N GLN A 11 9.03 -7.29 -0.58
CA GLN A 11 10.14 -6.35 -0.48
C GLN A 11 9.65 -4.93 -0.23
N ILE A 12 8.62 -4.50 -0.96
CA ILE A 12 7.96 -3.20 -0.77
C ILE A 12 7.48 -3.07 0.68
N SER A 13 6.78 -4.07 1.17
CA SER A 13 6.26 -4.07 2.53
C SER A 13 7.39 -3.92 3.57
N ASN A 14 8.46 -4.68 3.43
CA ASN A 14 9.59 -4.60 4.35
C ASN A 14 10.24 -3.22 4.35
N ILE A 15 10.40 -2.61 3.18
CA ILE A 15 10.96 -1.25 3.05
C ILE A 15 10.06 -0.23 3.77
N LEU A 16 8.75 -0.32 3.57
CA LEU A 16 7.80 0.63 4.15
C LEU A 16 7.68 0.48 5.66
N VAL A 17 7.67 -0.75 6.16
CA VAL A 17 7.64 -0.99 7.62
C VAL A 17 8.89 -0.43 8.28
N ALA A 18 10.06 -0.68 7.71
CA ALA A 18 11.32 -0.21 8.28
C ALA A 18 11.50 1.30 8.14
N GLY A 19 11.08 1.88 7.01
CA GLY A 19 11.38 3.27 6.67
C GLY A 19 10.37 4.31 7.13
N ILE A 20 9.08 3.97 7.13
CA ILE A 20 8.01 4.92 7.52
C ILE A 20 7.10 4.38 8.62
N ASP A 21 7.49 3.29 9.27
CA ASP A 21 6.70 2.68 10.34
C ASP A 21 5.26 2.38 9.89
N ALA A 22 5.11 1.81 8.70
CA ALA A 22 3.78 1.42 8.20
C ALA A 22 3.13 0.44 9.18
N ARG A 23 1.87 0.68 9.51
CA ARG A 23 1.10 -0.17 10.42
C ARG A 23 0.41 -1.30 9.69
N GLN A 24 -0.08 -1.03 8.49
CA GLN A 24 -0.67 -2.02 7.60
C GLN A 24 -0.28 -1.68 6.16
N VAL A 25 -0.08 -2.70 5.36
CA VAL A 25 0.21 -2.57 3.92
C VAL A 25 -0.74 -3.49 3.18
N TYR A 26 -1.48 -2.94 2.22
CA TYR A 26 -2.39 -3.70 1.37
C TYR A 26 -1.95 -3.59 -0.09
N LEU A 27 -2.10 -4.69 -0.81
CA LEU A 27 -2.06 -4.70 -2.28
C LEU A 27 -3.49 -4.60 -2.78
N PHE A 28 -3.76 -3.69 -3.71
CA PHE A 28 -5.07 -3.59 -4.34
C PHE A 28 -4.93 -3.52 -5.86
N GLY A 29 -6.04 -3.32 -6.58
CA GLY A 29 -6.02 -3.21 -8.02
C GLY A 29 -5.77 -4.54 -8.73
N SER A 30 -5.23 -4.48 -9.95
CA SER A 30 -5.16 -5.61 -10.86
C SER A 30 -4.32 -6.77 -10.33
N HIS A 31 -3.20 -6.50 -9.66
CA HIS A 31 -2.36 -7.55 -9.10
C HIS A 31 -3.04 -8.29 -7.94
N ALA A 32 -3.90 -7.61 -7.18
CA ALA A 32 -4.67 -8.24 -6.09
C ALA A 32 -5.77 -9.16 -6.63
N HIS A 33 -6.31 -8.87 -7.81
CA HIS A 33 -7.42 -9.61 -8.42
C HIS A 33 -7.00 -10.56 -9.53
N ASN A 34 -5.70 -10.77 -9.75
CA ASN A 34 -5.16 -11.61 -10.80
C ASN A 34 -5.60 -11.19 -12.23
N THR A 35 -5.87 -9.89 -12.40
CA THR A 35 -6.20 -9.31 -13.71
C THR A 35 -5.04 -8.54 -14.32
N ALA A 36 -3.87 -8.57 -13.66
CA ALA A 36 -2.70 -7.82 -14.09
C ALA A 36 -2.05 -8.45 -15.32
N ASN A 37 -1.43 -7.59 -16.13
CA ASN A 37 -0.55 -7.98 -17.22
C ASN A 37 0.84 -7.37 -17.00
N SER A 38 1.75 -7.51 -17.97
CA SER A 38 3.13 -7.03 -17.85
C SER A 38 3.24 -5.50 -17.69
N ASP A 39 2.22 -4.75 -18.10
CA ASP A 39 2.21 -3.29 -18.03
C ASP A 39 1.47 -2.74 -16.81
N SER A 40 0.92 -3.63 -15.98
CA SER A 40 0.15 -3.22 -14.81
C SER A 40 1.07 -2.69 -13.70
N ASP A 41 0.70 -1.55 -13.12
CA ASP A 41 1.38 -0.99 -11.95
C ASP A 41 1.02 -1.80 -10.70
N ILE A 42 1.90 -1.76 -9.72
CA ILE A 42 1.62 -2.32 -8.40
C ILE A 42 0.93 -1.22 -7.58
N ASP A 43 -0.27 -1.50 -7.08
CA ASP A 43 -1.05 -0.56 -6.29
C ASP A 43 -0.95 -0.90 -4.81
N ILE A 44 -0.36 0.01 -4.04
CA ILE A 44 -0.09 -0.18 -2.61
C ILE A 44 -0.86 0.85 -1.80
N PHE A 45 -1.59 0.37 -0.80
CA PHE A 45 -2.30 1.19 0.18
C PHE A 45 -1.60 1.05 1.53
N ILE A 46 -1.17 2.17 2.09
CA ILE A 46 -0.41 2.21 3.34
C ILE A 46 -1.27 2.82 4.43
N VAL A 47 -1.42 2.10 5.53
CA VAL A 47 -2.03 2.62 6.75
C VAL A 47 -0.92 2.92 7.74
N ALA A 48 -0.83 4.17 8.20
CA ALA A 48 0.21 4.59 9.10
C ALA A 48 -0.32 5.64 10.08
N ASP A 49 0.34 5.76 11.24
CA ASP A 49 0.09 6.88 12.14
C ASP A 49 0.87 8.08 11.60
N LEU A 50 0.18 9.12 11.20
CA LEU A 50 0.82 10.27 10.57
C LEU A 50 1.52 11.21 11.56
N TYR A 51 1.22 11.12 12.87
CA TYR A 51 1.85 11.97 13.91
C TYR A 51 1.83 13.45 13.53
N ASN A 52 0.69 13.95 13.04
CA ASN A 52 0.49 15.33 12.58
C ASN A 52 1.23 15.70 11.29
N LYS A 53 1.88 14.74 10.63
CA LYS A 53 2.46 14.95 9.30
C LYS A 53 1.34 14.90 8.24
N LYS A 54 1.61 15.57 7.12
CA LYS A 54 0.68 15.51 5.98
C LYS A 54 0.87 14.20 5.20
N LYS A 55 -0.21 13.71 4.62
CA LYS A 55 -0.17 12.51 3.76
C LYS A 55 0.88 12.63 2.67
N ILE A 56 1.01 13.81 2.06
CA ILE A 56 1.98 14.03 0.99
C ILE A 56 3.41 13.82 1.46
N GLU A 57 3.73 14.21 2.70
CA GLU A 57 5.06 14.02 3.26
C GLU A 57 5.42 12.55 3.37
N ILE A 58 4.49 11.74 3.88
CA ILE A 58 4.67 10.28 4.01
C ILE A 58 4.74 9.63 2.63
N THR A 59 3.88 10.05 1.70
CA THR A 59 3.88 9.54 0.32
C THR A 59 5.22 9.80 -0.35
N GLN A 60 5.77 11.00 -0.24
CA GLN A 60 7.06 11.36 -0.83
C GLN A 60 8.21 10.55 -0.20
N GLN A 61 8.17 10.37 1.11
CA GLN A 61 9.17 9.58 1.82
C GLN A 61 9.13 8.11 1.36
N ALA A 62 7.93 7.54 1.25
CA ALA A 62 7.74 6.19 0.75
C ALA A 62 8.28 6.04 -0.67
N ARG A 63 7.97 6.98 -1.57
CA ARG A 63 8.48 6.96 -2.93
C ARG A 63 9.99 6.99 -3.00
N ARG A 64 10.63 7.84 -2.21
CA ARG A 64 12.10 7.93 -2.18
C ARG A 64 12.72 6.61 -1.74
N LEU A 65 12.14 5.97 -0.74
CA LEU A 65 12.63 4.68 -0.25
C LEU A 65 12.49 3.58 -1.30
N LEU A 66 11.36 3.53 -1.98
CA LEU A 66 11.08 2.50 -2.98
C LEU A 66 11.91 2.68 -4.25
N LEU A 67 12.14 3.92 -4.67
CA LEU A 67 12.91 4.20 -5.89
C LEU A 67 14.33 3.62 -5.86
N LYS A 68 14.90 3.44 -4.69
CA LYS A 68 16.25 2.90 -4.53
C LYS A 68 16.35 1.42 -4.81
N LYS A 69 15.26 0.68 -4.69
CA LYS A 69 15.30 -0.79 -4.71
C LYS A 69 14.24 -1.44 -5.59
N ILE A 70 13.18 -0.72 -5.93
CA ILE A 70 12.07 -1.26 -6.71
C ILE A 70 12.08 -0.61 -8.10
N PHE A 71 12.14 -1.46 -9.13
CA PHE A 71 12.29 -1.01 -10.52
C PHE A 71 11.02 -1.20 -11.35
N MET A 72 9.88 -1.36 -10.68
CA MET A 72 8.58 -1.39 -11.31
C MET A 72 7.78 -0.15 -10.90
N PRO A 73 6.85 0.32 -11.75
CA PRO A 73 5.93 1.37 -11.34
C PRO A 73 5.08 0.93 -10.15
N VAL A 74 5.05 1.76 -9.12
CA VAL A 74 4.26 1.53 -7.90
C VAL A 74 3.43 2.76 -7.62
N ASP A 75 2.12 2.59 -7.55
CA ASP A 75 1.20 3.63 -7.11
C ASP A 75 0.98 3.51 -5.60
N ILE A 76 1.07 4.62 -4.90
CA ILE A 76 1.01 4.65 -3.44
C ILE A 76 -0.13 5.54 -2.99
N LEU A 77 -0.99 4.99 -2.12
CA LEU A 77 -1.98 5.75 -1.38
C LEU A 77 -1.72 5.60 0.11
N VAL A 78 -1.75 6.70 0.84
CA VAL A 78 -1.50 6.73 2.28
C VAL A 78 -2.77 7.14 3.01
N CYS A 79 -3.08 6.46 4.11
CA CYS A 79 -4.22 6.76 4.97
C CYS A 79 -3.76 6.77 6.42
N ASP A 80 -4.25 7.73 7.19
CA ASP A 80 -4.04 7.74 8.64
C ASP A 80 -4.78 6.56 9.29
N ILE A 81 -4.16 5.95 10.28
CA ILE A 81 -4.71 4.75 10.94
C ILE A 81 -6.07 5.03 11.59
N ASN A 82 -6.27 6.20 12.17
CA ASN A 82 -7.56 6.54 12.78
C ASN A 82 -8.65 6.73 11.73
N ASP A 83 -8.34 7.39 10.62
CA ASP A 83 -9.26 7.53 9.50
C ASP A 83 -9.61 6.19 8.89
N PHE A 84 -8.62 5.31 8.72
CA PHE A 84 -8.86 3.98 8.20
C PHE A 84 -9.81 3.18 9.10
N ASN A 85 -9.56 3.16 10.40
CA ASN A 85 -10.39 2.45 11.35
C ASN A 85 -11.81 3.00 11.43
N ASN A 86 -11.99 4.31 11.24
CA ASN A 86 -13.31 4.94 11.25
C ASN A 86 -14.09 4.69 9.97
N ARG A 87 -13.43 4.46 8.83
CA ARG A 87 -14.07 4.37 7.52
C ARG A 87 -14.17 2.96 6.96
N LYS A 88 -13.32 2.05 7.39
CA LYS A 88 -13.22 0.72 6.78
C LYS A 88 -14.51 -0.10 6.83
N ASP A 89 -15.42 0.20 7.74
CA ASP A 89 -16.70 -0.49 7.88
C ASP A 89 -17.84 0.22 7.17
N ASN A 90 -17.59 1.37 6.56
CA ASN A 90 -18.60 2.14 5.83
C ASN A 90 -18.53 1.78 4.33
N LEU A 91 -19.58 1.14 3.84
CA LEU A 91 -19.70 0.63 2.47
C LEU A 91 -19.44 1.68 1.38
N SER A 92 -19.64 2.96 1.68
CA SER A 92 -19.48 4.03 0.69
C SER A 92 -18.06 4.57 0.59
N THR A 93 -17.10 4.02 1.36
CA THR A 93 -15.72 4.52 1.39
C THR A 93 -14.78 3.65 0.59
N PHE A 94 -13.68 4.25 0.12
CA PHE A 94 -12.59 3.52 -0.51
C PHE A 94 -11.91 2.59 0.51
N GLU A 95 -11.79 3.01 1.76
CA GLU A 95 -11.20 2.23 2.85
C GLU A 95 -11.93 0.90 3.06
N TYR A 96 -13.25 0.91 2.90
CA TYR A 96 -14.03 -0.34 2.94
C TYR A 96 -13.62 -1.29 1.80
N SER A 97 -13.46 -0.78 0.59
CA SER A 97 -12.99 -1.59 -0.55
C SER A 97 -11.63 -2.22 -0.27
N ILE A 98 -10.71 -1.45 0.30
CA ILE A 98 -9.37 -1.95 0.64
C ILE A 98 -9.47 -3.06 1.69
N ALA A 99 -10.24 -2.83 2.76
CA ALA A 99 -10.34 -3.77 3.86
C ALA A 99 -11.00 -5.10 3.45
N THR A 100 -11.94 -5.06 2.51
CA THR A 100 -12.71 -6.25 2.09
C THR A 100 -12.14 -6.94 0.86
N GLU A 101 -11.60 -6.21 -0.10
CA GLU A 101 -11.15 -6.74 -1.39
C GLU A 101 -9.63 -6.71 -1.57
N GLY A 102 -8.93 -5.86 -0.84
CA GLY A 102 -7.48 -5.80 -0.91
C GLY A 102 -6.82 -7.00 -0.26
N LEU A 103 -5.58 -7.26 -0.63
CA LEU A 103 -4.76 -8.28 0.03
C LEU A 103 -3.90 -7.61 1.09
N LYS A 104 -4.11 -7.98 2.34
CA LYS A 104 -3.25 -7.47 3.43
C LYS A 104 -1.90 -8.16 3.35
N ILE A 105 -0.84 -7.37 3.11
CA ILE A 105 0.53 -7.86 3.02
C ILE A 105 1.20 -7.80 4.40
N TYR A 106 0.89 -6.79 5.20
CA TYR A 106 1.47 -6.58 6.51
C TYR A 106 0.44 -6.02 7.48
N GLY A 107 0.53 -6.42 8.73
CA GLY A 107 -0.34 -5.96 9.82
C GLY A 107 -1.47 -6.91 10.12
#